data_81757d52f02f1d8c868d625d2d9938af
#
_entry.id   81757d52f02f1d8c868d625d2d9938af
#
_cell.length_a   1.000
_cell.length_b   1.000
_cell.length_c   1.000
_cell.angle_alpha   90.00
_cell.angle_beta   90.00
_cell.angle_gamma   90.00
#
_symmetry.space_group_name_H-M   'P 1'
#
loop_
_entity.id
_entity.type
_entity.pdbx_description
1 polymer ?
#
loop_
_entity_poly.entity_id
_entity_poly.type
_entity_poly.pdbx_seq_one_letter_code
_entity_poly.pdbx_strand_id
1 'polypeptide(L)'
;MSSTPRPAELPPEKSAHRSVSLTRDALGHYTVTNARGGTMTLGDDADFTPVELLLAGIAGCSAIDVDYFTSRRAEPLEFVADVEAEKIADEQGNRLTDLVLTFRVAFPEGEGGDAARAVLPDIVKRSHDRLCTVSRTIEVGTPVTAVVESAPTGPDSIA
;
A
#
# COMPACT_ATOMS: atom_id res chain seq x y z
N MET A 1 -23.11 -6.68 28.75
CA MET A 1 -23.18 -5.96 27.47
C MET A 1 -21.86 -5.22 27.29
N SER A 2 -20.94 -5.81 26.53
CA SER A 2 -19.63 -5.22 26.29
C SER A 2 -19.72 -4.38 25.04
N SER A 3 -19.66 -3.06 25.18
CA SER A 3 -19.62 -2.14 24.03
C SER A 3 -18.21 -2.13 23.46
N THR A 4 -18.08 -2.61 22.23
CA THR A 4 -16.85 -2.49 21.46
C THR A 4 -16.54 -0.99 21.29
N PRO A 5 -15.31 -0.52 21.62
CA PRO A 5 -14.97 0.87 21.45
C PRO A 5 -14.98 1.22 19.95
N ARG A 6 -15.74 2.25 19.58
CA ARG A 6 -15.75 2.82 18.24
C ARG A 6 -14.35 3.40 17.95
N PRO A 7 -13.78 3.19 16.76
CA PRO A 7 -12.54 3.86 16.38
C PRO A 7 -12.66 5.36 16.57
N ALA A 8 -11.60 5.99 17.06
CA ALA A 8 -11.57 7.44 17.27
C ALA A 8 -11.92 8.17 15.96
N GLU A 9 -12.95 8.96 16.00
CA GLU A 9 -13.44 9.75 14.87
C GLU A 9 -12.39 10.82 14.52
N LEU A 10 -11.74 10.69 13.35
CA LEU A 10 -10.85 11.72 12.83
C LEU A 10 -11.64 12.98 12.48
N PRO A 11 -11.06 14.18 12.64
CA PRO A 11 -11.73 15.41 12.24
C PRO A 11 -12.16 15.34 10.77
N PRO A 12 -13.41 15.66 10.43
CA PRO A 12 -14.01 15.45 9.11
C PRO A 12 -13.23 16.13 7.95
N GLU A 13 -12.53 17.20 8.22
CA GLU A 13 -11.77 17.98 7.23
C GLU A 13 -10.53 17.25 6.66
N LYS A 14 -10.09 16.15 7.28
CA LYS A 14 -8.90 15.37 6.87
C LYS A 14 -9.20 13.91 6.56
N SER A 15 -10.46 13.50 6.62
CA SER A 15 -10.88 12.14 6.33
C SER A 15 -11.16 11.96 4.85
N ALA A 16 -10.58 10.91 4.23
CA ALA A 16 -10.86 10.53 2.86
C ALA A 16 -11.09 9.03 2.80
N HIS A 17 -12.32 8.64 2.46
CA HIS A 17 -12.69 7.23 2.34
C HIS A 17 -11.91 6.54 1.21
N ARG A 18 -11.42 5.33 1.46
CA ARG A 18 -10.79 4.45 0.48
C ARG A 18 -11.38 3.06 0.58
N SER A 19 -11.67 2.45 -0.56
CA SER A 19 -12.22 1.10 -0.62
C SER A 19 -11.73 0.35 -1.84
N VAL A 20 -11.65 -0.96 -1.68
CA VAL A 20 -11.56 -1.94 -2.76
C VAL A 20 -12.55 -3.06 -2.47
N SER A 21 -13.06 -3.68 -3.53
CA SER A 21 -13.86 -4.90 -3.45
C SER A 21 -13.08 -6.04 -4.06
N LEU A 22 -13.21 -7.22 -3.50
CA LEU A 22 -12.57 -8.43 -3.99
C LEU A 22 -13.64 -9.47 -4.28
N THR A 23 -13.67 -9.96 -5.52
CA THR A 23 -14.60 -11.00 -5.99
C THR A 23 -13.80 -12.27 -6.30
N ARG A 24 -14.33 -13.40 -5.86
CA ARG A 24 -13.73 -14.71 -6.16
C ARG A 24 -14.09 -15.15 -7.57
N ASP A 25 -13.08 -15.42 -8.38
CA ASP A 25 -13.24 -15.96 -9.75
C ASP A 25 -13.12 -17.49 -9.74
N ALA A 26 -12.12 -18.02 -9.02
CA ALA A 26 -11.90 -19.45 -8.81
C ALA A 26 -11.25 -19.68 -7.45
N LEU A 27 -10.96 -20.93 -7.09
CA LEU A 27 -10.22 -21.24 -5.87
C LEU A 27 -8.82 -20.62 -5.93
N GLY A 28 -8.51 -19.76 -4.96
CA GLY A 28 -7.22 -19.07 -4.89
C GLY A 28 -7.06 -17.90 -5.88
N HIS A 29 -8.09 -17.56 -6.69
CA HIS A 29 -8.04 -16.51 -7.71
C HIS A 29 -9.13 -15.47 -7.50
N TYR A 30 -8.74 -14.22 -7.56
CA TYR A 30 -9.62 -13.09 -7.25
C TYR A 30 -9.39 -11.91 -8.18
N THR A 31 -10.47 -11.19 -8.47
CA THR A 31 -10.43 -9.86 -9.09
C THR A 31 -10.66 -8.79 -8.04
N VAL A 32 -9.76 -7.83 -7.95
CA VAL A 32 -9.89 -6.63 -7.12
C VAL A 32 -10.36 -5.47 -7.97
N THR A 33 -11.34 -4.74 -7.46
CA THR A 33 -11.87 -3.53 -8.11
C THR A 33 -11.83 -2.35 -7.14
N ASN A 34 -11.36 -1.21 -7.60
CA ASN A 34 -11.40 0.03 -6.82
C ASN A 34 -12.62 0.89 -7.18
N ALA A 35 -12.90 1.91 -6.36
CA ALA A 35 -14.05 2.81 -6.56
C ALA A 35 -14.03 3.60 -7.89
N ARG A 36 -12.90 3.65 -8.61
CA ARG A 36 -12.75 4.32 -9.92
C ARG A 36 -12.93 3.35 -11.10
N GLY A 37 -13.22 2.07 -10.84
CA GLY A 37 -13.39 1.04 -11.85
C GLY A 37 -12.08 0.38 -12.32
N GLY A 38 -10.93 0.72 -11.72
CA GLY A 38 -9.67 0.02 -11.97
C GLY A 38 -9.73 -1.40 -11.43
N THR A 39 -9.22 -2.37 -12.17
CA THR A 39 -9.21 -3.78 -11.81
C THR A 39 -7.81 -4.36 -11.84
N MET A 40 -7.56 -5.38 -11.02
CA MET A 40 -6.37 -6.22 -11.04
C MET A 40 -6.71 -7.62 -10.55
N THR A 41 -5.92 -8.61 -10.93
CA THR A 41 -6.02 -9.98 -10.42
C THR A 41 -4.99 -10.23 -9.33
N LEU A 42 -5.35 -11.07 -8.37
CA LEU A 42 -4.44 -11.58 -7.36
C LEU A 42 -4.79 -13.01 -6.98
N GLY A 43 -3.83 -13.75 -6.47
CA GLY A 43 -4.03 -15.11 -6.01
C GLY A 43 -2.72 -15.86 -5.82
N ASP A 44 -2.81 -17.16 -5.54
CA ASP A 44 -1.64 -18.00 -5.24
C ASP A 44 -0.73 -18.25 -6.46
N ASP A 45 -1.30 -18.26 -7.66
CA ASP A 45 -0.61 -18.43 -8.94
C ASP A 45 -1.02 -17.36 -9.98
N ALA A 46 -1.53 -16.22 -9.50
CA ALA A 46 -1.78 -15.03 -10.30
C ALA A 46 -0.50 -14.19 -10.42
N ASP A 47 -0.61 -13.04 -11.13
CA ASP A 47 0.52 -12.10 -11.33
C ASP A 47 1.12 -11.59 -10.02
N PHE A 48 0.29 -11.42 -8.99
CA PHE A 48 0.71 -10.97 -7.66
C PHE A 48 0.00 -11.74 -6.55
N THR A 49 0.75 -12.10 -5.51
CA THR A 49 0.19 -12.55 -4.25
C THR A 49 -0.26 -11.36 -3.39
N PRO A 50 -1.17 -11.55 -2.41
CA PRO A 50 -1.55 -10.48 -1.48
C PRO A 50 -0.37 -9.85 -0.72
N VAL A 51 0.64 -10.64 -0.39
CA VAL A 51 1.86 -10.16 0.29
C VAL A 51 2.67 -9.25 -0.63
N GLU A 52 2.86 -9.62 -1.89
CA GLU A 52 3.56 -8.78 -2.89
C GLU A 52 2.81 -7.48 -3.17
N LEU A 53 1.47 -7.49 -3.12
CA LEU A 53 0.69 -6.25 -3.24
C LEU A 53 0.88 -5.32 -2.04
N LEU A 54 1.07 -5.84 -0.84
CA LEU A 54 1.43 -5.04 0.32
C LEU A 54 2.80 -4.37 0.11
N LEU A 55 3.81 -5.14 -0.33
CA LEU A 55 5.14 -4.62 -0.64
C LEU A 55 5.09 -3.58 -1.76
N ALA A 56 4.35 -3.86 -2.84
CA ALA A 56 4.13 -2.91 -3.93
C ALA A 56 3.42 -1.63 -3.45
N GLY A 57 2.50 -1.73 -2.51
CA GLY A 57 1.84 -0.59 -1.87
C GLY A 57 2.83 0.29 -1.10
N ILE A 58 3.77 -0.30 -0.36
CA ILE A 58 4.85 0.42 0.34
C ILE A 58 5.74 1.15 -0.67
N ALA A 59 6.24 0.42 -1.67
CA ALA A 59 7.09 0.99 -2.72
C ALA A 59 6.39 2.14 -3.46
N GLY A 60 5.18 1.89 -3.98
CA GLY A 60 4.44 2.84 -4.80
C GLY A 60 4.03 4.10 -4.03
N CYS A 61 3.62 3.96 -2.78
CA CYS A 61 3.24 5.11 -1.95
C CYS A 61 4.44 6.06 -1.73
N SER A 62 5.60 5.51 -1.38
CA SER A 62 6.82 6.29 -1.18
C SER A 62 7.41 6.80 -2.50
N ALA A 63 7.35 5.99 -3.57
CA ALA A 63 7.82 6.37 -4.90
C ALA A 63 7.10 7.60 -5.44
N ILE A 64 5.78 7.68 -5.28
CA ILE A 64 4.98 8.86 -5.68
C ILE A 64 5.50 10.13 -5.01
N ASP A 65 5.78 10.08 -3.70
CA ASP A 65 6.31 11.24 -2.99
C ASP A 65 7.70 11.64 -3.51
N VAL A 66 8.60 10.66 -3.63
CA VAL A 66 9.99 10.88 -4.08
C VAL A 66 10.00 11.47 -5.50
N ASP A 67 9.26 10.86 -6.41
CA ASP A 67 9.15 11.32 -7.80
C ASP A 67 8.61 12.75 -7.87
N TYR A 68 7.50 13.04 -7.21
CA TYR A 68 6.89 14.37 -7.19
C TYR A 68 7.83 15.49 -6.73
N PHE A 69 8.68 15.21 -5.75
CA PHE A 69 9.59 16.22 -5.21
C PHE A 69 10.90 16.33 -5.98
N THR A 70 11.40 15.25 -6.54
CA THR A 70 12.67 15.28 -7.28
C THR A 70 12.50 15.75 -8.71
N SER A 71 11.44 15.32 -9.41
CA SER A 71 11.17 15.68 -10.81
C SER A 71 10.91 17.18 -11.04
N ARG A 72 10.58 17.93 -9.97
CA ARG A 72 10.54 19.41 -10.03
C ARG A 72 11.90 20.04 -10.31
N ARG A 73 12.99 19.32 -10.17
CA ARG A 73 14.36 19.77 -10.38
C ARG A 73 14.96 19.16 -11.64
N ALA A 74 14.82 17.86 -11.79
CA ALA A 74 15.20 17.13 -12.98
C ALA A 74 14.42 15.81 -13.07
N GLU A 75 13.97 15.45 -14.26
CA GLU A 75 13.43 14.12 -14.55
C GLU A 75 14.50 13.06 -14.32
N PRO A 76 14.20 11.97 -13.63
CA PRO A 76 15.16 10.89 -13.42
C PRO A 76 15.43 10.14 -14.74
N LEU A 77 16.68 9.73 -14.94
CA LEU A 77 17.09 8.81 -16.02
C LEU A 77 16.74 7.36 -15.67
N GLU A 78 16.78 7.03 -14.38
CA GLU A 78 16.37 5.74 -13.82
C GLU A 78 15.70 5.98 -12.49
N PHE A 79 14.61 5.25 -12.24
CA PHE A 79 13.89 5.30 -10.98
C PHE A 79 13.41 3.90 -10.62
N VAL A 80 14.00 3.32 -9.58
CA VAL A 80 13.64 1.99 -9.07
C VAL A 80 13.41 2.10 -7.56
N ALA A 81 12.34 1.49 -7.09
CA ALA A 81 12.05 1.32 -5.67
C ALA A 81 11.78 -0.16 -5.41
N ASP A 82 12.68 -0.81 -4.69
CA ASP A 82 12.55 -2.21 -4.30
C ASP A 82 12.13 -2.30 -2.83
N VAL A 83 11.23 -3.23 -2.52
CA VAL A 83 10.88 -3.59 -1.15
C VAL A 83 11.13 -5.06 -0.93
N GLU A 84 11.89 -5.36 0.10
CA GLU A 84 12.18 -6.71 0.54
C GLU A 84 11.65 -6.93 1.96
N ALA A 85 11.28 -8.15 2.29
CA ALA A 85 10.83 -8.54 3.62
C ALA A 85 11.01 -10.03 3.85
N GLU A 86 11.14 -10.43 5.11
CA GLU A 86 11.11 -11.82 5.54
C GLU A 86 9.70 -12.21 5.99
N LYS A 87 9.18 -13.34 5.48
CA LYS A 87 7.93 -13.92 5.97
C LYS A 87 8.22 -14.95 7.04
N ILE A 88 7.72 -14.70 8.24
CA ILE A 88 7.87 -15.60 9.38
C ILE A 88 6.51 -16.16 9.82
N ALA A 89 6.57 -17.25 10.59
CA ALA A 89 5.46 -17.79 11.38
C ALA A 89 5.93 -17.97 12.82
N ASP A 90 5.23 -17.36 13.75
CA ASP A 90 5.52 -17.46 15.18
C ASP A 90 4.23 -17.67 15.99
N GLU A 91 4.30 -17.55 17.30
CA GLU A 91 3.14 -17.73 18.20
C GLU A 91 2.02 -16.70 17.94
N GLN A 92 2.32 -15.59 17.29
CA GLN A 92 1.36 -14.55 16.91
C GLN A 92 0.77 -14.76 15.50
N GLY A 93 1.27 -15.76 14.76
CA GLY A 93 0.83 -16.12 13.42
C GLY A 93 1.82 -15.72 12.32
N ASN A 94 1.34 -15.72 11.08
CA ASN A 94 2.13 -15.34 9.92
C ASN A 94 2.23 -13.82 9.82
N ARG A 95 3.44 -13.30 9.63
CA ARG A 95 3.68 -11.87 9.40
C ARG A 95 4.98 -11.62 8.64
N LEU A 96 5.14 -10.39 8.16
CA LEU A 96 6.40 -9.92 7.60
C LEU A 96 7.26 -9.23 8.66
N THR A 97 8.56 -9.42 8.55
CA THR A 97 9.60 -8.73 9.31
C THR A 97 10.67 -8.19 8.36
N ASP A 98 11.55 -7.36 8.89
CA ASP A 98 12.73 -6.86 8.17
C ASP A 98 12.38 -6.19 6.82
N LEU A 99 11.30 -5.40 6.83
CA LEU A 99 10.90 -4.65 5.64
C LEU A 99 11.93 -3.56 5.32
N VAL A 100 12.52 -3.64 4.15
CA VAL A 100 13.52 -2.68 3.67
C VAL A 100 13.06 -2.12 2.33
N LEU A 101 12.90 -0.80 2.25
CA LEU A 101 12.63 -0.07 1.02
C LEU A 101 13.93 0.59 0.52
N THR A 102 14.35 0.24 -0.68
CA THR A 102 15.56 0.75 -1.31
C THR A 102 15.21 1.53 -2.57
N PHE A 103 15.68 2.77 -2.66
CA PHE A 103 15.60 3.59 -3.87
C PHE A 103 16.92 3.57 -4.64
N ARG A 104 16.83 3.36 -5.95
CA ARG A 104 17.91 3.61 -6.91
C ARG A 104 17.39 4.63 -7.92
N VAL A 105 17.92 5.85 -7.85
CA VAL A 105 17.46 6.95 -8.70
C VAL A 105 18.67 7.63 -9.31
N ALA A 106 18.73 7.67 -10.63
CA ALA A 106 19.75 8.38 -11.39
C ALA A 106 19.18 9.64 -12.02
N PHE A 107 19.90 10.76 -11.90
CA PHE A 107 19.52 12.03 -12.50
C PHE A 107 20.58 12.46 -13.53
N PRO A 108 20.19 13.28 -14.53
CA PRO A 108 21.14 13.81 -15.49
C PRO A 108 22.22 14.66 -14.83
N GLU A 109 23.32 14.87 -15.53
CA GLU A 109 24.35 15.83 -15.12
C GLU A 109 23.81 17.27 -15.21
N GLY A 110 24.43 18.17 -14.43
CA GLY A 110 24.10 19.58 -14.40
C GLY A 110 23.30 20.02 -13.18
N GLU A 111 23.03 21.31 -13.08
CA GLU A 111 22.48 21.99 -11.90
C GLU A 111 21.17 21.36 -11.40
N GLY A 112 20.24 21.03 -12.32
CA GLY A 112 18.97 20.41 -11.97
C GLY A 112 19.14 19.01 -11.38
N GLY A 113 19.97 18.17 -12.00
CA GLY A 113 20.27 16.82 -11.52
C GLY A 113 21.02 16.84 -10.18
N ASP A 114 21.94 17.80 -9.98
CA ASP A 114 22.66 17.99 -8.73
C ASP A 114 21.69 18.40 -7.61
N ALA A 115 20.77 19.31 -7.90
CA ALA A 115 19.74 19.72 -6.97
C ALA A 115 18.76 18.59 -6.62
N ALA A 116 18.41 17.74 -7.59
CA ALA A 116 17.56 16.56 -7.37
C ALA A 116 18.27 15.53 -6.46
N ARG A 117 19.54 15.22 -6.75
CA ARG A 117 20.37 14.34 -5.92
C ARG A 117 20.51 14.84 -4.48
N ALA A 118 20.73 16.12 -4.32
CA ALA A 118 20.92 16.73 -3.00
C ALA A 118 19.69 16.61 -2.09
N VAL A 119 18.48 16.68 -2.65
CA VAL A 119 17.24 16.59 -1.85
C VAL A 119 16.72 15.18 -1.67
N LEU A 120 17.18 14.21 -2.47
CA LEU A 120 16.67 12.84 -2.47
C LEU A 120 16.65 12.19 -1.07
N PRO A 121 17.74 12.21 -0.27
CA PRO A 121 17.74 11.59 1.06
C PRO A 121 16.70 12.19 2.01
N ASP A 122 16.54 13.50 2.00
CA ASP A 122 15.58 14.20 2.86
C ASP A 122 14.13 13.91 2.45
N ILE A 123 13.88 13.79 1.15
CA ILE A 123 12.55 13.45 0.63
C ILE A 123 12.19 12.01 0.98
N VAL A 124 13.11 11.06 0.81
CA VAL A 124 12.90 9.65 1.21
C VAL A 124 12.58 9.59 2.71
N LYS A 125 13.36 10.24 3.54
CA LYS A 125 13.12 10.31 4.98
C LYS A 125 11.77 10.93 5.30
N ARG A 126 11.41 12.03 4.66
CA ARG A 126 10.13 12.72 4.88
C ARG A 126 8.94 11.89 4.43
N SER A 127 9.05 11.18 3.30
CA SER A 127 8.03 10.23 2.84
C SER A 127 7.81 9.16 3.89
N HIS A 128 8.87 8.51 4.34
CA HIS A 128 8.82 7.47 5.37
C HIS A 128 8.19 7.98 6.68
N ASP A 129 8.66 9.10 7.21
CA ASP A 129 8.25 9.59 8.52
C ASP A 129 6.81 10.14 8.56
N ARG A 130 6.28 10.66 7.42
CA ARG A 130 5.04 11.46 7.45
C ARG A 130 4.09 11.30 6.29
N LEU A 131 4.57 11.09 5.07
CA LEU A 131 3.72 11.20 3.87
C LEU A 131 3.18 9.85 3.42
N CYS A 132 3.98 8.80 3.46
CA CYS A 132 3.60 7.48 3.03
C CYS A 132 2.51 6.89 3.95
N THR A 133 1.26 6.94 3.49
CA THR A 133 0.11 6.41 4.23
C THR A 133 0.25 4.92 4.50
N VAL A 134 0.77 4.14 3.54
CA VAL A 134 0.91 2.68 3.66
C VAL A 134 1.91 2.33 4.76
N SER A 135 3.13 2.87 4.71
CA SER A 135 4.15 2.61 5.74
C SER A 135 3.68 3.07 7.12
N ARG A 136 3.08 4.25 7.23
CA ARG A 136 2.55 4.77 8.49
C ARG A 136 1.44 3.89 9.07
N THR A 137 0.55 3.36 8.23
CA THR A 137 -0.51 2.45 8.67
C THR A 137 0.05 1.17 9.28
N ILE A 138 1.12 0.63 8.67
CA ILE A 138 1.80 -0.58 9.15
C ILE A 138 2.53 -0.31 10.48
N GLU A 139 3.33 0.76 10.53
CA GLU A 139 4.17 1.09 11.68
C GLU A 139 3.38 1.45 12.94
N VAL A 140 2.24 2.12 12.80
CA VAL A 140 1.38 2.42 13.95
C VAL A 140 0.51 1.23 14.37
N GLY A 141 0.52 0.15 13.62
CA GLY A 141 -0.22 -1.06 13.95
C GLY A 141 -1.73 -0.85 13.92
N THR A 142 -2.25 -0.22 12.86
CA THR A 142 -3.69 0.04 12.71
C THR A 142 -4.46 -1.28 12.69
N PRO A 143 -5.42 -1.49 13.62
CA PRO A 143 -6.16 -2.74 13.70
C PRO A 143 -7.10 -2.93 12.52
N VAL A 144 -7.26 -4.19 12.11
CA VAL A 144 -8.22 -4.61 11.09
C VAL A 144 -9.42 -5.27 11.78
N THR A 145 -10.62 -4.78 11.49
CA THR A 145 -11.87 -5.40 11.95
C THR A 145 -12.46 -6.26 10.85
N ALA A 146 -12.65 -7.55 11.14
CA ALA A 146 -13.33 -8.47 10.24
C ALA A 146 -14.80 -8.65 10.65
N VAL A 147 -15.71 -8.57 9.67
CA VAL A 147 -17.15 -8.75 9.85
C VAL A 147 -17.65 -9.77 8.84
N VAL A 148 -18.53 -10.66 9.28
CA VAL A 148 -19.24 -11.59 8.39
C VAL A 148 -20.70 -11.14 8.30
N GLU A 149 -21.15 -10.84 7.09
CA GLU A 149 -22.55 -10.59 6.79
C GLU A 149 -23.19 -11.87 6.27
N SER A 150 -24.40 -12.22 6.77
CA SER A 150 -25.14 -13.37 6.29
C SER A 150 -25.65 -13.10 4.88
N ALA A 151 -25.14 -13.84 3.90
CA ALA A 151 -25.74 -13.82 2.56
C ALA A 151 -27.07 -14.61 2.55
N PRO A 152 -28.05 -14.24 1.73
CA PRO A 152 -29.25 -15.05 1.54
C PRO A 152 -28.88 -16.44 1.01
N THR A 153 -29.46 -17.47 1.62
CA THR A 153 -29.23 -18.87 1.24
C THR A 153 -30.10 -19.24 0.05
N GLY A 154 -29.49 -19.46 -1.11
CA GLY A 154 -30.07 -20.13 -2.26
C GLY A 154 -30.62 -19.24 -3.39
N PRO A 155 -30.83 -19.82 -4.58
CA PRO A 155 -31.29 -19.13 -5.78
C PRO A 155 -32.74 -18.69 -5.76
N ASP A 156 -33.50 -18.99 -4.72
CA ASP A 156 -34.96 -18.72 -4.62
C ASP A 156 -35.33 -17.38 -3.95
N SER A 157 -34.36 -16.52 -3.66
CA SER A 157 -34.61 -15.22 -3.03
C SER A 157 -34.63 -14.03 -4.00
N ILE A 158 -34.77 -14.30 -5.30
CA ILE A 158 -35.01 -13.25 -6.32
C ILE A 158 -36.42 -13.50 -6.88
N ALA A 159 -37.40 -13.03 -6.17
CA ALA A 159 -38.78 -12.85 -6.66
C ALA A 159 -39.18 -11.39 -6.49
#